data_e91aad6a76b163cf8d219ad9ffefb63d
#
_entry.id   e91aad6a76b163cf8d219ad9ffefb63d
#
_cell.length_a   1.000
_cell.length_b   1.000
_cell.length_c   1.000
_cell.angle_alpha   90.00
_cell.angle_beta   90.00
_cell.angle_gamma   90.00
#
_symmetry.space_group_name_H-M   'P 1'
#
loop_
_entity.id
_entity.type
_entity.pdbx_description
1 polymer ?
#
loop_
_entity_poly.entity_id
_entity_poly.type
_entity_poly.pdbx_seq_one_letter_code
_entity_poly.pdbx_strand_id
1 'polypeptide(L)'
;MGSLKLQKPYMYVYLPGFILLLAAILLHFVDVFVAVTESKDEFLTYKYVFIVTVLLSIIGTFLCIYKKLKVHLSFLFIVLALGFVYMQVFIGLSAPDEPSHYISSYKLSSSLMGIKAVDDKGYVLLYEDAIYLEDSYNDPMNEVVLGFKLTEESLKAAHDWKKNTTQYGIDKNGTYISRHIPVNTSPLIYLPQALGMSLARILNLSAVTMIDFAKFFNLLFFALLMAYSIKILPFGKYIVYGLSLLPMTLHLAASMSYDALIIALYTLFISKILALSRSSARVKIKDIAFLCIIIAICGPCKIVYSLLVLFYFIIPRSNFKKLSHYLLGFTAVFLSMFLAMYLVNAATIASYTSLESGQEFGNVKQSYGLIEVLTWPSLLIKMFYNTFLYEVDNYHMGFIGASLGNLDEILSIPYAIVCCYSLGLVALSLNDKNNLKPLEKIWMLLVCLGVIFGLELSMLVAWTDRNSKIIEGVQGRYFIPIATPLLMTLNTKYIDIKFDINTVVIHSFVFMQAYGLIRLFATVCLRIN
;
A
#
# COMPACT_ATOMS: atom_id res chain seq x y z
N MET A 1 4.36 -15.74 -41.37
CA MET A 1 4.52 -14.47 -40.63
C MET A 1 3.28 -13.63 -40.88
N GLY A 2 2.25 -13.72 -40.00
CA GLY A 2 1.05 -12.91 -40.09
C GLY A 2 1.40 -11.47 -39.73
N SER A 3 1.03 -10.52 -40.57
CA SER A 3 1.22 -9.09 -40.34
C SER A 3 0.62 -8.70 -39.00
N LEU A 4 1.43 -8.20 -38.10
CA LEU A 4 1.02 -7.52 -36.86
C LEU A 4 0.20 -6.27 -37.23
N LYS A 5 -1.09 -6.44 -37.55
CA LYS A 5 -2.03 -5.33 -37.60
C LYS A 5 -2.39 -4.98 -36.16
N LEU A 6 -1.62 -4.10 -35.53
CA LEU A 6 -2.04 -3.39 -34.33
C LEU A 6 -3.40 -2.72 -34.62
N GLN A 7 -4.44 -3.10 -33.89
CA GLN A 7 -5.73 -2.45 -34.05
C GLN A 7 -5.55 -0.96 -33.72
N LYS A 8 -6.12 -0.07 -34.56
CA LYS A 8 -5.98 1.41 -34.46
C LYS A 8 -6.01 2.01 -33.02
N PRO A 9 -6.88 1.57 -32.08
CA PRO A 9 -6.91 2.15 -30.75
C PRO A 9 -5.60 1.95 -29.94
N TYR A 10 -4.87 0.88 -30.13
CA TYR A 10 -3.60 0.65 -29.42
C TYR A 10 -2.49 1.58 -29.89
N MET A 11 -2.51 2.01 -31.15
CA MET A 11 -1.52 2.95 -31.67
C MET A 11 -1.57 4.31 -30.96
N TYR A 12 -2.76 4.74 -30.51
CA TYR A 12 -2.93 5.99 -29.75
C TYR A 12 -2.33 5.93 -28.32
N VAL A 13 -2.06 4.74 -27.79
CA VAL A 13 -1.41 4.58 -26.48
C VAL A 13 0.08 4.30 -26.65
N TYR A 14 0.42 3.39 -27.55
CA TYR A 14 1.82 2.95 -27.69
C TYR A 14 2.72 4.04 -28.25
N LEU A 15 2.26 4.82 -29.25
CA LEU A 15 3.10 5.88 -29.79
C LEU A 15 3.39 6.98 -28.75
N PRO A 16 2.41 7.58 -28.07
CA PRO A 16 2.70 8.53 -26.98
C PRO A 16 3.47 7.89 -25.82
N GLY A 17 3.16 6.65 -25.46
CA GLY A 17 3.82 5.92 -24.41
C GLY A 17 5.31 5.69 -24.69
N PHE A 18 5.66 5.28 -25.92
CA PHE A 18 7.07 5.15 -26.32
C PHE A 18 7.79 6.50 -26.42
N ILE A 19 7.10 7.56 -26.87
CA ILE A 19 7.65 8.93 -26.86
C ILE A 19 7.95 9.33 -25.41
N LEU A 20 7.02 9.12 -24.49
CA LEU A 20 7.20 9.42 -23.07
C LEU A 20 8.38 8.64 -22.46
N LEU A 21 8.49 7.35 -22.79
CA LEU A 21 9.59 6.51 -22.34
C LEU A 21 10.94 6.97 -22.90
N LEU A 22 10.99 7.27 -24.19
CA LEU A 22 12.19 7.80 -24.83
C LEU A 22 12.59 9.15 -24.22
N ALA A 23 11.63 10.03 -23.98
CA ALA A 23 11.87 11.30 -23.29
C ALA A 23 12.42 11.07 -21.87
N ALA A 24 11.87 10.13 -21.11
CA ALA A 24 12.39 9.79 -19.79
C ALA A 24 13.86 9.33 -19.83
N ILE A 25 14.20 8.46 -20.78
CA ILE A 25 15.57 7.97 -20.96
C ILE A 25 16.51 9.12 -21.36
N LEU A 26 16.12 9.93 -22.35
CA LEU A 26 16.97 11.00 -22.87
C LEU A 26 17.14 12.17 -21.89
N LEU A 27 16.08 12.54 -21.17
CA LEU A 27 16.08 13.71 -20.29
C LEU A 27 16.58 13.43 -18.87
N HIS A 28 16.54 12.18 -18.43
CA HIS A 28 16.87 11.82 -17.06
C HIS A 28 17.99 10.78 -16.98
N PHE A 29 17.93 9.72 -17.78
CA PHE A 29 18.84 8.60 -17.62
C PHE A 29 20.19 8.78 -18.34
N VAL A 30 20.24 9.61 -19.40
CA VAL A 30 21.50 9.92 -20.10
C VAL A 30 22.47 10.65 -19.17
N ASP A 31 21.99 11.61 -18.36
CA ASP A 31 22.83 12.33 -17.39
C ASP A 31 23.45 11.38 -16.36
N VAL A 32 22.70 10.38 -15.91
CA VAL A 32 23.20 9.32 -15.02
C VAL A 32 24.34 8.54 -15.69
N PHE A 33 24.24 8.22 -16.99
CA PHE A 33 25.30 7.54 -17.73
C PHE A 33 26.53 8.40 -17.92
N VAL A 34 26.38 9.66 -18.27
CA VAL A 34 27.51 10.60 -18.47
C VAL A 34 28.30 10.74 -17.17
N ALA A 35 27.61 11.00 -16.05
CA ALA A 35 28.26 11.13 -14.74
C ALA A 35 29.05 9.87 -14.35
N VAL A 36 28.58 8.68 -14.71
CA VAL A 36 29.21 7.39 -14.37
C VAL A 36 30.42 7.08 -15.27
N THR A 37 30.35 7.39 -16.57
CA THR A 37 31.47 7.14 -17.49
C THR A 37 32.70 7.95 -17.10
N GLU A 38 32.51 9.12 -16.49
CA GLU A 38 33.59 9.92 -15.96
C GLU A 38 34.22 9.34 -14.69
N SER A 39 33.42 8.65 -13.84
CA SER A 39 33.86 8.12 -12.53
C SER A 39 34.43 6.70 -12.55
N LYS A 40 34.36 5.95 -13.66
CA LYS A 40 34.75 4.52 -13.79
C LYS A 40 34.09 3.64 -12.70
N ASP A 41 32.83 3.86 -12.38
CA ASP A 41 32.13 3.28 -11.27
C ASP A 41 31.68 1.83 -11.56
N GLU A 42 32.02 0.87 -10.68
CA GLU A 42 31.55 -0.51 -10.72
C GLU A 42 30.02 -0.61 -10.58
N PHE A 43 29.39 0.42 -10.03
CA PHE A 43 27.94 0.52 -9.87
C PHE A 43 27.17 0.68 -11.20
N LEU A 44 27.88 0.87 -12.30
CA LEU A 44 27.30 0.96 -13.65
C LEU A 44 26.42 -0.25 -13.99
N THR A 45 26.85 -1.46 -13.58
CA THR A 45 26.09 -2.69 -13.82
C THR A 45 24.69 -2.63 -13.20
N TYR A 46 24.55 -2.06 -12.00
CA TYR A 46 23.24 -1.90 -11.34
C TYR A 46 22.32 -0.96 -12.13
N LYS A 47 22.86 0.14 -12.65
CA LYS A 47 22.14 1.09 -13.49
C LYS A 47 21.63 0.46 -14.79
N TYR A 48 22.43 -0.42 -15.42
CA TYR A 48 21.99 -1.22 -16.58
C TYR A 48 20.89 -2.23 -16.21
N VAL A 49 21.04 -2.93 -15.09
CA VAL A 49 20.01 -3.87 -14.61
C VAL A 49 18.68 -3.16 -14.40
N PHE A 50 18.70 -1.96 -13.82
CA PHE A 50 17.50 -1.15 -13.61
C PHE A 50 16.78 -0.85 -14.92
N ILE A 51 17.47 -0.25 -15.92
CA ILE A 51 16.83 0.13 -17.19
C ILE A 51 16.33 -1.11 -17.97
N VAL A 52 17.08 -2.21 -17.94
CA VAL A 52 16.65 -3.47 -18.56
C VAL A 52 15.38 -3.99 -17.91
N THR A 53 15.28 -3.93 -16.58
CA THR A 53 14.09 -4.38 -15.85
C THR A 53 12.85 -3.54 -16.20
N VAL A 54 13.00 -2.21 -16.34
CA VAL A 54 11.93 -1.33 -16.81
C VAL A 54 11.49 -1.71 -18.23
N LEU A 55 12.44 -1.90 -19.15
CA LEU A 55 12.13 -2.27 -20.53
C LEU A 55 11.44 -3.65 -20.61
N LEU A 56 11.90 -4.63 -19.84
CA LEU A 56 11.26 -5.95 -19.76
C LEU A 56 9.83 -5.87 -19.20
N SER A 57 9.57 -4.98 -18.25
CA SER A 57 8.22 -4.75 -17.73
C SER A 57 7.26 -4.25 -18.82
N ILE A 58 7.72 -3.36 -19.70
CA ILE A 58 6.94 -2.85 -20.84
C ILE A 58 6.75 -3.95 -21.90
N ILE A 59 7.81 -4.69 -22.25
CA ILE A 59 7.73 -5.80 -23.18
C ILE A 59 6.76 -6.87 -22.68
N GLY A 60 6.84 -7.20 -21.39
CA GLY A 60 5.92 -8.14 -20.74
C GLY A 60 4.47 -7.68 -20.80
N THR A 61 4.22 -6.38 -20.59
CA THR A 61 2.87 -5.78 -20.76
C THR A 61 2.36 -5.98 -22.19
N PHE A 62 3.19 -5.70 -23.19
CA PHE A 62 2.85 -5.93 -24.59
C PHE A 62 2.54 -7.40 -24.89
N LEU A 63 3.36 -8.32 -24.37
CA LEU A 63 3.13 -9.75 -24.52
C LEU A 63 1.83 -10.24 -23.86
N CYS A 64 1.48 -9.68 -22.70
CA CYS A 64 0.21 -9.98 -22.02
C CYS A 64 -1.00 -9.64 -22.90
N ILE A 65 -0.95 -8.51 -23.62
CA ILE A 65 -1.99 -8.12 -24.58
C ILE A 65 -2.01 -9.08 -25.76
N TYR A 66 -0.85 -9.27 -26.38
CA TYR A 66 -0.73 -10.12 -27.57
C TYR A 66 -1.25 -11.54 -27.32
N LYS A 67 -0.92 -12.10 -26.15
CA LYS A 67 -1.38 -13.43 -25.72
C LYS A 67 -2.80 -13.44 -25.19
N LYS A 68 -3.49 -12.30 -25.09
CA LYS A 68 -4.86 -12.17 -24.56
C LYS A 68 -5.01 -12.85 -23.19
N LEU A 69 -4.08 -12.62 -22.29
CA LEU A 69 -4.10 -13.22 -20.95
C LEU A 69 -5.36 -12.78 -20.18
N LYS A 70 -5.86 -13.66 -19.30
CA LYS A 70 -6.94 -13.29 -18.38
C LYS A 70 -6.50 -12.12 -17.50
N VAL A 71 -7.41 -11.17 -17.23
CA VAL A 71 -7.13 -9.92 -16.50
C VAL A 71 -6.32 -10.13 -15.24
N HIS A 72 -6.68 -11.10 -14.40
CA HIS A 72 -5.97 -11.36 -13.15
C HIS A 72 -4.55 -11.94 -13.34
N LEU A 73 -4.25 -12.62 -14.46
CA LEU A 73 -2.91 -13.12 -14.77
C LEU A 73 -2.02 -12.00 -15.34
N SER A 74 -2.58 -11.17 -16.22
CA SER A 74 -1.91 -9.96 -16.71
C SER A 74 -1.58 -9.02 -15.55
N PHE A 75 -2.53 -8.80 -14.65
CA PHE A 75 -2.36 -8.04 -13.42
C PHE A 75 -1.18 -8.57 -12.59
N LEU A 76 -1.19 -9.88 -12.27
CA LEU A 76 -0.16 -10.50 -11.44
C LEU A 76 1.24 -10.28 -12.00
N PHE A 77 1.42 -10.49 -13.32
CA PHE A 77 2.71 -10.27 -13.97
C PHE A 77 3.15 -8.81 -13.88
N ILE A 78 2.28 -7.86 -14.24
CA ILE A 78 2.64 -6.43 -14.35
C ILE A 78 2.93 -5.84 -12.97
N VAL A 79 2.12 -6.16 -11.95
CA VAL A 79 2.33 -5.67 -10.59
C VAL A 79 3.61 -6.22 -9.98
N LEU A 80 3.92 -7.51 -10.18
CA LEU A 80 5.18 -8.09 -9.70
C LEU A 80 6.39 -7.47 -10.42
N ALA A 81 6.32 -7.29 -11.74
CA ALA A 81 7.41 -6.70 -12.51
C ALA A 81 7.69 -5.25 -12.09
N LEU A 82 6.65 -4.40 -12.03
CA LEU A 82 6.79 -3.01 -11.61
C LEU A 82 7.17 -2.89 -10.14
N GLY A 83 6.56 -3.68 -9.25
CA GLY A 83 6.89 -3.69 -7.83
C GLY A 83 8.36 -4.08 -7.59
N PHE A 84 8.90 -5.02 -8.36
CA PHE A 84 10.31 -5.36 -8.31
C PHE A 84 11.22 -4.19 -8.73
N VAL A 85 10.79 -3.38 -9.72
CA VAL A 85 11.51 -2.15 -10.08
C VAL A 85 11.45 -1.11 -8.95
N TYR A 86 10.30 -0.98 -8.28
CA TYR A 86 10.17 -0.12 -7.08
C TYR A 86 11.18 -0.52 -6.00
N MET A 87 11.36 -1.81 -5.74
CA MET A 87 12.35 -2.29 -4.76
C MET A 87 13.80 -1.93 -5.13
N GLN A 88 14.10 -1.73 -6.41
CA GLN A 88 15.43 -1.30 -6.86
C GLN A 88 15.68 0.20 -6.66
N VAL A 89 14.63 1.02 -6.69
CA VAL A 89 14.70 2.46 -6.43
C VAL A 89 14.67 2.76 -4.94
N PHE A 90 13.74 2.14 -4.22
CA PHE A 90 13.46 2.38 -2.80
C PHE A 90 14.09 1.28 -1.95
N ILE A 91 15.40 1.40 -1.74
CA ILE A 91 16.18 0.45 -0.94
C ILE A 91 15.98 0.66 0.56
N GLY A 92 16.49 -0.26 1.37
CA GLY A 92 16.50 -0.15 2.82
C GLY A 92 15.10 0.03 3.42
N LEU A 93 14.97 0.91 4.40
CA LEU A 93 13.72 1.24 5.09
C LEU A 93 13.26 2.65 4.70
N SER A 94 13.08 2.89 3.41
CA SER A 94 12.85 4.21 2.82
C SER A 94 11.38 4.66 2.74
N ALA A 95 10.42 3.80 3.09
CA ALA A 95 9.00 4.17 3.15
C ALA A 95 8.63 4.76 4.53
N PRO A 96 7.51 5.52 4.63
CA PRO A 96 7.07 6.05 5.92
C PRO A 96 6.84 4.95 6.96
N ASP A 97 7.25 5.22 8.19
CA ASP A 97 7.09 4.32 9.36
C ASP A 97 7.79 2.95 9.19
N GLU A 98 8.59 2.76 8.16
CA GLU A 98 9.18 1.47 7.80
C GLU A 98 10.08 0.85 8.89
N PRO A 99 10.83 1.61 9.71
CA PRO A 99 11.54 1.06 10.86
C PRO A 99 10.61 0.34 11.86
N SER A 100 9.47 0.91 12.19
CA SER A 100 8.49 0.27 13.09
C SER A 100 7.85 -0.98 12.47
N HIS A 101 7.64 -0.96 11.13
CA HIS A 101 7.20 -2.14 10.38
C HIS A 101 8.26 -3.24 10.34
N TYR A 102 9.53 -2.88 10.20
CA TYR A 102 10.67 -3.79 10.27
C TYR A 102 10.71 -4.50 11.62
N ILE A 103 10.68 -3.75 12.73
CA ILE A 103 10.69 -4.30 14.08
C ILE A 103 9.50 -5.22 14.35
N SER A 104 8.30 -4.84 13.87
CA SER A 104 7.10 -5.69 13.99
C SER A 104 7.24 -7.02 13.24
N SER A 105 7.79 -6.97 12.02
CA SER A 105 8.03 -8.13 11.18
C SER A 105 9.14 -9.02 11.75
N TYR A 106 10.22 -8.41 12.26
CA TYR A 106 11.35 -9.12 12.88
C TYR A 106 10.93 -9.84 14.16
N LYS A 107 10.14 -9.17 15.02
CA LYS A 107 9.53 -9.79 16.21
C LYS A 107 8.74 -11.04 15.85
N LEU A 108 7.89 -10.94 14.82
CA LEU A 108 7.08 -12.08 14.36
C LEU A 108 7.97 -13.18 13.76
N SER A 109 8.98 -12.82 12.95
CA SER A 109 9.95 -13.78 12.40
C SER A 109 10.67 -14.55 13.50
N SER A 110 11.17 -13.86 14.53
CA SER A 110 11.82 -14.51 15.69
C SER A 110 10.88 -15.49 16.40
N SER A 111 9.62 -15.09 16.60
CA SER A 111 8.60 -15.96 17.19
C SER A 111 8.31 -17.20 16.32
N LEU A 112 8.21 -17.05 14.99
CA LEU A 112 7.98 -18.16 14.05
C LEU A 112 9.15 -19.15 14.02
N MET A 113 10.38 -18.65 14.23
CA MET A 113 11.59 -19.47 14.29
C MET A 113 11.83 -20.10 15.67
N GLY A 114 10.96 -19.85 16.66
CA GLY A 114 11.15 -20.33 18.04
C GLY A 114 12.29 -19.64 18.78
N ILE A 115 12.68 -18.43 18.35
CA ILE A 115 13.73 -17.61 18.97
C ILE A 115 13.05 -16.61 19.93
N LYS A 116 13.68 -16.30 21.08
CA LYS A 116 13.14 -15.31 22.03
C LYS A 116 13.00 -13.96 21.31
N ALA A 117 11.77 -13.49 21.15
CA ALA A 117 11.48 -12.30 20.36
C ALA A 117 11.49 -11.00 21.17
N VAL A 118 11.27 -11.09 22.48
CA VAL A 118 11.22 -9.94 23.40
C VAL A 118 11.96 -10.25 24.69
N ASP A 119 12.47 -9.21 25.35
CA ASP A 119 13.03 -9.32 26.69
C ASP A 119 11.92 -9.45 27.78
N ASP A 120 12.32 -9.48 29.02
CA ASP A 120 11.41 -9.62 30.16
C ASP A 120 10.56 -8.35 30.41
N LYS A 121 10.94 -7.22 29.81
CA LYS A 121 10.20 -5.94 29.83
C LYS A 121 9.30 -5.75 28.61
N GLY A 122 9.34 -6.66 27.63
CA GLY A 122 8.53 -6.60 26.39
C GLY A 122 9.20 -5.86 25.23
N TYR A 123 10.44 -5.41 25.36
CA TYR A 123 11.19 -4.82 24.26
C TYR A 123 11.65 -5.88 23.24
N VAL A 124 11.64 -5.52 21.96
CA VAL A 124 12.04 -6.45 20.89
C VAL A 124 13.55 -6.69 20.93
N LEU A 125 13.93 -7.95 20.92
CA LEU A 125 15.33 -8.37 20.84
C LEU A 125 15.76 -8.47 19.37
N LEU A 126 16.85 -7.80 19.04
CA LEU A 126 17.54 -7.88 17.75
C LEU A 126 18.81 -8.72 17.93
N TYR A 127 19.06 -9.60 16.97
CA TYR A 127 20.25 -10.46 16.90
C TYR A 127 21.23 -9.89 15.88
N GLU A 128 22.42 -10.47 15.78
CA GLU A 128 23.48 -10.02 14.87
C GLU A 128 23.07 -10.04 13.39
N ASP A 129 22.04 -10.81 13.03
CA ASP A 129 21.47 -10.86 11.69
C ASP A 129 20.57 -9.65 11.35
N ALA A 130 20.26 -8.80 12.32
CA ALA A 130 19.39 -7.65 12.14
C ALA A 130 20.17 -6.40 11.73
N ILE A 131 19.50 -5.49 11.01
CA ILE A 131 19.98 -4.11 10.91
C ILE A 131 19.82 -3.45 12.26
N TYR A 132 20.91 -2.86 12.72
CA TYR A 132 20.98 -2.14 13.97
C TYR A 132 20.33 -0.75 13.80
N LEU A 133 19.26 -0.50 14.53
CA LEU A 133 18.49 0.75 14.47
C LEU A 133 18.77 1.66 15.68
N GLU A 134 19.99 1.64 16.23
CA GLU A 134 20.34 2.50 17.36
C GLU A 134 20.62 3.94 16.92
N ASP A 135 20.13 4.87 17.75
CA ASP A 135 20.42 6.33 17.77
C ASP A 135 20.68 6.96 16.39
N SER A 136 19.84 6.59 15.45
CA SER A 136 20.01 6.78 14.02
C SER A 136 20.01 8.24 13.56
N TYR A 137 19.56 9.16 14.40
CA TYR A 137 19.54 10.58 14.03
C TYR A 137 20.91 11.24 13.97
N ASN A 138 21.96 10.59 14.50
CA ASN A 138 23.31 11.13 14.55
C ASN A 138 24.37 10.26 13.86
N ASP A 139 24.01 9.10 13.29
CA ASP A 139 24.92 8.23 12.58
C ASP A 139 24.70 8.32 11.06
N PRO A 140 25.64 8.92 10.31
CA PRO A 140 25.53 9.02 8.84
C PRO A 140 25.35 7.67 8.14
N MET A 141 25.90 6.59 8.66
CA MET A 141 25.74 5.24 8.12
C MET A 141 24.29 4.73 8.27
N ASN A 142 23.59 5.10 9.35
CA ASN A 142 22.20 4.75 9.52
C ASN A 142 21.28 5.49 8.56
N GLU A 143 21.55 6.76 8.24
CA GLU A 143 20.81 7.49 7.19
C GLU A 143 20.96 6.81 5.83
N VAL A 144 22.17 6.35 5.51
CA VAL A 144 22.49 5.68 4.26
C VAL A 144 21.81 4.29 4.18
N VAL A 145 21.93 3.47 5.23
CA VAL A 145 21.38 2.10 5.25
C VAL A 145 19.86 2.09 5.39
N LEU A 146 19.31 3.01 6.20
CA LEU A 146 17.89 3.13 6.43
C LEU A 146 17.15 3.79 5.26
N GLY A 147 17.88 4.50 4.37
CA GLY A 147 17.27 5.11 3.20
C GLY A 147 16.33 6.28 3.53
N PHE A 148 16.50 6.96 4.66
CA PHE A 148 15.71 8.16 5.01
C PHE A 148 15.91 9.26 3.96
N LYS A 149 17.13 9.38 3.43
CA LYS A 149 17.48 10.24 2.32
C LYS A 149 18.13 9.38 1.24
N LEU A 150 17.38 9.02 0.22
CA LEU A 150 17.90 8.22 -0.88
C LEU A 150 18.84 9.03 -1.76
N THR A 151 20.09 8.54 -1.88
CA THR A 151 21.17 9.11 -2.71
C THR A 151 21.89 7.99 -3.44
N GLU A 152 22.79 8.32 -4.37
CA GLU A 152 23.65 7.33 -5.00
C GLU A 152 24.49 6.57 -3.96
N GLU A 153 24.97 7.26 -2.93
CA GLU A 153 25.72 6.66 -1.83
C GLU A 153 24.89 5.63 -1.07
N SER A 154 23.60 5.90 -0.81
CA SER A 154 22.67 4.93 -0.21
C SER A 154 22.54 3.67 -1.05
N LEU A 155 22.41 3.84 -2.39
CA LEU A 155 22.32 2.70 -3.32
C LEU A 155 23.61 1.87 -3.33
N LYS A 156 24.77 2.51 -3.34
CA LYS A 156 26.08 1.84 -3.30
C LYS A 156 26.27 1.09 -1.98
N ALA A 157 26.04 1.76 -0.85
CA ALA A 157 26.16 1.16 0.48
C ALA A 157 25.27 -0.09 0.62
N ALA A 158 24.01 0.00 0.21
CA ALA A 158 23.11 -1.15 0.24
C ALA A 158 23.60 -2.31 -0.65
N HIS A 159 24.17 -1.99 -1.82
CA HIS A 159 24.74 -2.99 -2.71
C HIS A 159 25.96 -3.69 -2.11
N ASP A 160 26.86 -2.93 -1.47
CA ASP A 160 28.06 -3.48 -0.83
C ASP A 160 27.72 -4.32 0.39
N TRP A 161 26.74 -3.90 1.17
CA TRP A 161 26.24 -4.66 2.32
C TRP A 161 25.59 -6.00 1.90
N LYS A 162 24.99 -6.08 0.70
CA LYS A 162 24.49 -7.35 0.17
C LYS A 162 25.57 -8.35 -0.12
N LYS A 163 26.78 -7.91 -0.52
CA LYS A 163 27.93 -8.78 -0.80
C LYS A 163 28.57 -9.35 0.46
N ASN A 164 28.45 -8.66 1.59
CA ASN A 164 29.08 -9.03 2.86
C ASN A 164 28.23 -10.05 3.64
N THR A 165 27.98 -11.22 3.04
CA THR A 165 27.12 -12.26 3.64
C THR A 165 27.73 -12.98 4.83
N THR A 166 29.06 -12.87 5.06
CA THR A 166 29.80 -13.69 6.02
C THR A 166 29.90 -13.13 7.45
N GLN A 167 29.42 -11.91 7.70
CA GLN A 167 29.60 -11.28 9.02
C GLN A 167 28.44 -11.45 10.01
N TYR A 168 27.28 -11.94 9.56
CA TYR A 168 26.06 -11.92 10.38
C TYR A 168 25.39 -13.29 10.42
N GLY A 169 26.01 -14.21 11.16
CA GLY A 169 25.32 -15.42 11.62
C GLY A 169 24.34 -15.09 12.74
N ILE A 170 23.32 -15.93 12.94
CA ILE A 170 22.47 -15.81 14.14
C ILE A 170 23.33 -16.21 15.35
N ASP A 171 24.08 -15.27 15.92
CA ASP A 171 24.66 -15.47 17.23
C ASP A 171 23.56 -15.29 18.28
N LYS A 172 23.24 -16.38 18.94
CA LYS A 172 22.23 -16.39 20.01
C LYS A 172 22.71 -15.65 21.27
N ASN A 173 23.99 -15.31 21.38
CA ASN A 173 24.59 -14.68 22.55
C ASN A 173 24.68 -13.15 22.43
N GLY A 174 24.69 -12.60 21.21
CA GLY A 174 24.67 -11.16 20.98
C GLY A 174 23.22 -10.67 20.73
N THR A 175 22.60 -10.09 21.76
CA THR A 175 21.25 -9.51 21.62
C THR A 175 21.30 -8.02 21.91
N TYR A 176 20.61 -7.25 21.07
CA TYR A 176 20.40 -5.82 21.23
C TYR A 176 18.91 -5.56 21.50
N ILE A 177 18.61 -4.57 22.31
CA ILE A 177 17.22 -4.15 22.58
C ILE A 177 16.87 -3.06 21.59
N SER A 178 15.81 -3.30 20.78
CA SER A 178 15.31 -2.26 19.88
C SER A 178 14.69 -1.11 20.66
N ARG A 179 15.09 0.12 20.33
CA ARG A 179 14.43 1.34 20.83
C ARG A 179 13.19 1.71 20.01
N HIS A 180 13.08 1.21 18.77
CA HIS A 180 11.88 1.39 17.98
C HIS A 180 10.75 0.50 18.49
N ILE A 181 9.59 1.12 18.67
CA ILE A 181 8.40 0.43 19.19
C ILE A 181 7.71 -0.27 18.02
N PRO A 182 7.38 -1.57 18.15
CA PRO A 182 6.59 -2.26 17.15
C PRO A 182 5.20 -1.64 17.05
N VAL A 183 4.62 -1.65 15.85
CA VAL A 183 3.27 -1.13 15.64
C VAL A 183 2.26 -1.98 16.44
N ASN A 184 1.41 -1.31 17.23
CA ASN A 184 0.35 -1.98 17.98
C ASN A 184 -0.80 -2.37 17.05
N THR A 185 -0.76 -3.60 16.54
CA THR A 185 -1.72 -4.12 15.57
C THR A 185 -1.73 -5.64 15.58
N SER A 186 -2.63 -6.26 14.78
CA SER A 186 -2.62 -7.70 14.57
C SER A 186 -1.27 -8.18 14.03
N PRO A 187 -0.55 -9.07 14.70
CA PRO A 187 0.72 -9.57 14.18
C PRO A 187 0.57 -10.33 12.85
N LEU A 188 -0.62 -10.88 12.55
CA LEU A 188 -0.88 -11.61 11.32
C LEU A 188 -0.78 -10.74 10.06
N ILE A 189 -0.91 -9.41 10.18
CA ILE A 189 -0.74 -8.50 9.05
C ILE A 189 0.72 -8.44 8.57
N TYR A 190 1.68 -8.77 9.43
CA TYR A 190 3.10 -8.84 9.10
C TYR A 190 3.58 -10.24 8.68
N LEU A 191 2.66 -11.21 8.56
CA LEU A 191 3.03 -12.59 8.23
C LEU A 191 3.86 -12.72 6.94
N PRO A 192 3.54 -12.05 5.83
CA PRO A 192 4.35 -12.15 4.62
C PRO A 192 5.78 -11.65 4.83
N GLN A 193 5.95 -10.46 5.41
CA GLN A 193 7.26 -9.88 5.69
C GLN A 193 8.07 -10.78 6.62
N ALA A 194 7.43 -11.28 7.68
CA ALA A 194 8.08 -12.19 8.62
C ALA A 194 8.51 -13.52 7.99
N LEU A 195 7.71 -14.07 7.07
CA LEU A 195 8.09 -15.27 6.30
C LEU A 195 9.30 -15.00 5.40
N GLY A 196 9.33 -13.85 4.71
CA GLY A 196 10.48 -13.44 3.91
C GLY A 196 11.74 -13.29 4.76
N MET A 197 11.65 -12.61 5.91
CA MET A 197 12.74 -12.50 6.88
C MET A 197 13.21 -13.86 7.38
N SER A 198 12.27 -14.73 7.80
CA SER A 198 12.61 -16.05 8.33
C SER A 198 13.36 -16.89 7.28
N LEU A 199 12.94 -16.82 6.02
CA LEU A 199 13.64 -17.50 4.93
C LEU A 199 15.07 -16.96 4.75
N ALA A 200 15.24 -15.64 4.72
CA ALA A 200 16.55 -15.01 4.60
C ALA A 200 17.49 -15.38 5.79
N ARG A 201 16.95 -15.41 7.00
CA ARG A 201 17.67 -15.80 8.24
C ARG A 201 18.09 -17.28 8.20
N ILE A 202 17.21 -18.18 7.73
CA ILE A 202 17.54 -19.61 7.57
C ILE A 202 18.66 -19.80 6.51
N LEU A 203 18.67 -18.96 5.49
CA LEU A 203 19.70 -18.99 4.43
C LEU A 203 20.97 -18.23 4.80
N ASN A 204 21.06 -17.65 5.99
CA ASN A 204 22.17 -16.81 6.47
C ASN A 204 22.54 -15.68 5.51
N LEU A 205 21.51 -14.97 4.99
CA LEU A 205 21.72 -13.83 4.10
C LEU A 205 21.96 -12.55 4.89
N SER A 206 22.56 -11.54 4.25
CA SER A 206 22.82 -10.24 4.87
C SER A 206 21.54 -9.55 5.34
N ALA A 207 21.65 -8.66 6.35
CA ALA A 207 20.52 -7.91 6.88
C ALA A 207 19.78 -7.08 5.80
N VAL A 208 20.50 -6.50 4.85
CA VAL A 208 19.89 -5.77 3.69
C VAL A 208 19.12 -6.72 2.79
N THR A 209 19.68 -7.90 2.50
CA THR A 209 18.98 -8.92 1.70
C THR A 209 17.76 -9.46 2.44
N MET A 210 17.80 -9.56 3.76
CA MET A 210 16.63 -9.93 4.59
C MET A 210 15.49 -8.93 4.44
N ILE A 211 15.79 -7.63 4.40
CA ILE A 211 14.79 -6.58 4.10
C ILE A 211 14.21 -6.77 2.69
N ASP A 212 15.04 -7.01 1.68
CA ASP A 212 14.57 -7.25 0.32
C ASP A 212 13.64 -8.47 0.24
N PHE A 213 13.96 -9.56 0.94
CA PHE A 213 13.09 -10.73 1.03
C PHE A 213 11.75 -10.39 1.70
N ALA A 214 11.76 -9.62 2.78
CA ALA A 214 10.53 -9.17 3.45
C ALA A 214 9.66 -8.32 2.52
N LYS A 215 10.26 -7.36 1.81
CA LYS A 215 9.57 -6.52 0.81
C LYS A 215 9.02 -7.35 -0.34
N PHE A 216 9.80 -8.29 -0.87
CA PHE A 216 9.36 -9.18 -1.94
C PHE A 216 8.17 -10.04 -1.52
N PHE A 217 8.18 -10.60 -0.32
CA PHE A 217 7.05 -11.38 0.20
C PHE A 217 5.81 -10.51 0.42
N ASN A 218 5.98 -9.26 0.89
CA ASN A 218 4.87 -8.31 0.97
C ASN A 218 4.25 -8.04 -0.41
N LEU A 219 5.09 -7.74 -1.40
CA LEU A 219 4.67 -7.55 -2.80
C LEU A 219 3.97 -8.79 -3.36
N LEU A 220 4.52 -9.97 -3.14
CA LEU A 220 3.97 -11.24 -3.62
C LEU A 220 2.59 -11.52 -3.04
N PHE A 221 2.42 -11.38 -1.73
CA PHE A 221 1.13 -11.59 -1.07
C PHE A 221 0.11 -10.55 -1.50
N PHE A 222 0.51 -9.27 -1.58
CA PHE A 222 -0.33 -8.22 -2.14
C PHE A 222 -0.82 -8.59 -3.55
N ALA A 223 0.09 -8.93 -4.45
CA ALA A 223 -0.23 -9.26 -5.84
C ALA A 223 -1.15 -10.49 -5.95
N LEU A 224 -0.92 -11.53 -5.15
CA LEU A 224 -1.76 -12.74 -5.14
C LEU A 224 -3.17 -12.46 -4.61
N LEU A 225 -3.31 -11.72 -3.51
CA LEU A 225 -4.61 -11.37 -2.93
C LEU A 225 -5.42 -10.47 -3.88
N MET A 226 -4.77 -9.47 -4.49
CA MET A 226 -5.41 -8.58 -5.46
C MET A 226 -5.78 -9.31 -6.76
N ALA A 227 -4.91 -10.21 -7.28
CA ALA A 227 -5.22 -11.04 -8.43
C ALA A 227 -6.42 -11.96 -8.14
N TYR A 228 -6.49 -12.53 -6.95
CA TYR A 228 -7.65 -13.34 -6.54
C TYR A 228 -8.92 -12.48 -6.40
N SER A 229 -8.81 -11.27 -5.86
CA SER A 229 -9.91 -10.30 -5.82
C SER A 229 -10.45 -9.99 -7.22
N ILE A 230 -9.56 -9.66 -8.18
CA ILE A 230 -9.91 -9.43 -9.59
C ILE A 230 -10.57 -10.67 -10.21
N LYS A 231 -10.08 -11.88 -9.88
CA LYS A 231 -10.63 -13.13 -10.41
C LYS A 231 -12.08 -13.35 -9.98
N ILE A 232 -12.42 -13.08 -8.70
CA ILE A 232 -13.75 -13.35 -8.13
C ILE A 232 -14.74 -12.20 -8.35
N LEU A 233 -14.27 -10.97 -8.60
CA LEU A 233 -15.13 -9.81 -8.84
C LEU A 233 -16.06 -10.04 -10.03
N PRO A 234 -17.38 -9.78 -9.90
CA PRO A 234 -18.32 -9.82 -11.01
C PRO A 234 -18.15 -8.63 -11.98
N PHE A 235 -17.73 -7.46 -11.46
CA PHE A 235 -17.47 -6.20 -12.16
C PHE A 235 -16.39 -5.42 -11.43
N GLY A 236 -15.96 -4.26 -11.92
CA GLY A 236 -14.94 -3.41 -11.26
C GLY A 236 -13.50 -3.95 -11.34
N LYS A 237 -13.24 -4.97 -12.16
CA LYS A 237 -11.92 -5.61 -12.26
C LYS A 237 -10.81 -4.64 -12.65
N TYR A 238 -11.09 -3.75 -13.59
CA TYR A 238 -10.14 -2.77 -14.09
C TYR A 238 -9.97 -1.58 -13.13
N ILE A 239 -10.98 -1.28 -12.30
CA ILE A 239 -10.86 -0.30 -11.21
C ILE A 239 -9.83 -0.79 -10.21
N VAL A 240 -9.95 -2.05 -9.74
CA VAL A 240 -8.98 -2.68 -8.83
C VAL A 240 -7.60 -2.74 -9.45
N TYR A 241 -7.51 -3.07 -10.74
CA TYR A 241 -6.26 -3.10 -11.48
C TYR A 241 -5.61 -1.71 -11.51
N GLY A 242 -6.36 -0.68 -11.91
CA GLY A 242 -5.87 0.70 -11.98
C GLY A 242 -5.40 1.25 -10.63
N LEU A 243 -6.17 1.02 -9.56
CA LEU A 243 -5.78 1.40 -8.20
C LEU A 243 -4.49 0.72 -7.74
N SER A 244 -4.28 -0.54 -8.14
CA SER A 244 -3.04 -1.26 -7.81
C SER A 244 -1.82 -0.74 -8.58
N LEU A 245 -2.04 -0.06 -9.71
CA LEU A 245 -0.99 0.58 -10.49
C LEU A 245 -0.73 2.04 -10.09
N LEU A 246 -1.33 2.54 -9.04
CA LEU A 246 -0.96 3.85 -8.51
C LEU A 246 0.46 3.82 -7.94
N PRO A 247 1.27 4.86 -8.13
CA PRO A 247 2.62 4.93 -7.57
C PRO A 247 2.66 4.66 -6.06
N MET A 248 1.74 5.27 -5.29
CA MET A 248 1.65 5.01 -3.84
C MET A 248 1.36 3.55 -3.54
N THR A 249 0.41 2.93 -4.24
CA THR A 249 0.04 1.52 -3.99
C THR A 249 1.20 0.57 -4.27
N LEU A 250 1.93 0.77 -5.38
CA LEU A 250 3.10 -0.04 -5.72
C LEU A 250 4.27 0.20 -4.75
N HIS A 251 4.49 1.46 -4.34
CA HIS A 251 5.50 1.80 -3.34
C HIS A 251 5.23 1.09 -2.00
N LEU A 252 3.99 1.15 -1.50
CA LEU A 252 3.60 0.43 -0.28
C LEU A 252 3.73 -1.09 -0.43
N ALA A 253 3.33 -1.65 -1.57
CA ALA A 253 3.44 -3.09 -1.83
C ALA A 253 4.90 -3.56 -1.91
N ALA A 254 5.79 -2.73 -2.44
CA ALA A 254 7.23 -2.97 -2.57
C ALA A 254 8.05 -2.52 -1.34
N SER A 255 7.40 -2.24 -0.21
CA SER A 255 7.99 -1.84 1.06
C SER A 255 7.64 -2.83 2.18
N MET A 256 8.06 -2.56 3.41
CA MET A 256 7.65 -3.33 4.58
C MET A 256 6.32 -2.87 5.17
N SER A 257 5.67 -1.85 4.57
CA SER A 257 4.42 -1.31 5.08
C SER A 257 3.30 -2.36 5.08
N TYR A 258 2.59 -2.46 6.19
CA TYR A 258 1.39 -3.29 6.30
C TYR A 258 0.18 -2.71 5.56
N ASP A 259 0.24 -1.43 5.15
CA ASP A 259 -0.85 -0.77 4.41
C ASP A 259 -1.18 -1.51 3.10
N ALA A 260 -0.19 -2.09 2.42
CA ALA A 260 -0.41 -2.90 1.23
C ALA A 260 -1.37 -4.07 1.49
N LEU A 261 -1.17 -4.79 2.60
CA LEU A 261 -2.04 -5.92 2.96
C LEU A 261 -3.41 -5.47 3.46
N ILE A 262 -3.50 -4.32 4.14
CA ILE A 262 -4.79 -3.70 4.48
C ILE A 262 -5.59 -3.43 3.20
N ILE A 263 -4.98 -2.78 2.20
CA ILE A 263 -5.59 -2.52 0.89
C ILE A 263 -6.07 -3.84 0.26
N ALA A 264 -5.19 -4.85 0.21
CA ALA A 264 -5.50 -6.12 -0.44
C ALA A 264 -6.61 -6.91 0.27
N LEU A 265 -6.58 -6.98 1.61
CA LEU A 265 -7.56 -7.73 2.40
C LEU A 265 -8.94 -7.07 2.38
N TYR A 266 -9.03 -5.73 2.50
CA TYR A 266 -10.33 -5.05 2.37
C TYR A 266 -10.87 -5.12 0.94
N THR A 267 -10.01 -5.01 -0.08
CA THR A 267 -10.42 -5.24 -1.48
C THR A 267 -10.94 -6.66 -1.66
N LEU A 268 -10.29 -7.66 -1.07
CA LEU A 268 -10.73 -9.06 -1.11
C LEU A 268 -12.05 -9.27 -0.36
N PHE A 269 -12.22 -8.65 0.80
CA PHE A 269 -13.46 -8.68 1.58
C PHE A 269 -14.64 -8.14 0.77
N ILE A 270 -14.47 -6.95 0.17
CA ILE A 270 -15.49 -6.31 -0.67
C ILE A 270 -15.74 -7.15 -1.93
N SER A 271 -14.70 -7.65 -2.58
CA SER A 271 -14.82 -8.51 -3.77
C SER A 271 -15.62 -9.77 -3.49
N LYS A 272 -15.41 -10.39 -2.32
CA LYS A 272 -16.17 -11.58 -1.90
C LYS A 272 -17.64 -11.24 -1.65
N ILE A 273 -17.92 -10.12 -0.99
CA ILE A 273 -19.30 -9.65 -0.76
C ILE A 273 -20.02 -9.40 -2.08
N LEU A 274 -19.38 -8.69 -3.03
CA LEU A 274 -19.94 -8.43 -4.35
C LEU A 274 -20.15 -9.73 -5.14
N ALA A 275 -19.22 -10.68 -5.08
CA ALA A 275 -19.38 -11.99 -5.69
C ALA A 275 -20.58 -12.75 -5.11
N LEU A 276 -20.75 -12.75 -3.78
CA LEU A 276 -21.89 -13.35 -3.11
C LEU A 276 -23.20 -12.63 -3.45
N SER A 277 -23.18 -11.32 -3.57
CA SER A 277 -24.39 -10.53 -3.86
C SER A 277 -24.93 -10.76 -5.28
N ARG A 278 -24.07 -11.14 -6.22
CA ARG A 278 -24.43 -11.39 -7.63
C ARG A 278 -24.51 -12.89 -7.98
N SER A 279 -24.25 -13.76 -7.00
CA SER A 279 -24.37 -15.20 -7.19
C SER A 279 -25.81 -15.67 -7.11
N SER A 280 -26.21 -16.57 -8.01
CA SER A 280 -27.48 -17.32 -7.89
C SER A 280 -27.39 -18.45 -6.84
N ALA A 281 -26.19 -18.82 -6.42
CA ALA A 281 -25.99 -19.85 -5.42
C ALA A 281 -26.21 -19.31 -4.01
N ARG A 282 -26.75 -20.17 -3.12
CA ARG A 282 -26.92 -19.82 -1.71
C ARG A 282 -25.56 -19.66 -1.01
N VAL A 283 -25.49 -18.68 -0.11
CA VAL A 283 -24.34 -18.46 0.77
C VAL A 283 -24.13 -19.69 1.66
N LYS A 284 -22.90 -20.17 1.70
CA LYS A 284 -22.47 -21.34 2.49
C LYS A 284 -21.70 -20.89 3.73
N ILE A 285 -21.63 -21.74 4.73
CA ILE A 285 -20.86 -21.52 5.96
C ILE A 285 -19.39 -21.13 5.65
N LYS A 286 -18.75 -21.78 4.68
CA LYS A 286 -17.40 -21.46 4.25
C LYS A 286 -17.22 -20.03 3.72
N ASP A 287 -18.26 -19.45 3.12
CA ASP A 287 -18.24 -18.08 2.63
C ASP A 287 -18.24 -17.09 3.80
N ILE A 288 -19.04 -17.37 4.84
CA ILE A 288 -19.06 -16.57 6.07
C ILE A 288 -17.75 -16.73 6.83
N ALA A 289 -17.23 -17.96 6.99
CA ALA A 289 -15.94 -18.21 7.64
C ALA A 289 -14.80 -17.46 6.93
N PHE A 290 -14.80 -17.41 5.60
CA PHE A 290 -13.83 -16.64 4.82
C PHE A 290 -13.91 -15.14 5.13
N LEU A 291 -15.11 -14.56 5.21
CA LEU A 291 -15.30 -13.14 5.61
C LEU A 291 -14.84 -12.90 7.05
N CYS A 292 -15.14 -13.82 7.98
CA CYS A 292 -14.69 -13.75 9.38
C CYS A 292 -13.16 -13.71 9.48
N ILE A 293 -12.46 -14.59 8.75
CA ILE A 293 -11.00 -14.66 8.79
C ILE A 293 -10.39 -13.34 8.28
N ILE A 294 -10.86 -12.83 7.14
CA ILE A 294 -10.31 -11.60 6.58
C ILE A 294 -10.50 -10.43 7.54
N ILE A 295 -11.73 -10.24 8.04
CA ILE A 295 -12.03 -9.08 8.89
C ILE A 295 -11.34 -9.19 10.27
N ALA A 296 -11.12 -10.38 10.79
CA ALA A 296 -10.38 -10.60 12.03
C ALA A 296 -8.88 -10.23 11.89
N ILE A 297 -8.30 -10.42 10.71
CA ILE A 297 -6.90 -10.05 10.45
C ILE A 297 -6.77 -8.54 10.27
N CYS A 298 -7.60 -7.92 9.43
CA CYS A 298 -7.43 -6.51 9.03
C CYS A 298 -8.17 -5.51 9.95
N GLY A 299 -9.23 -5.92 10.64
CA GLY A 299 -10.02 -5.04 11.53
C GLY A 299 -9.20 -4.36 12.62
N PRO A 300 -8.32 -5.07 13.35
CA PRO A 300 -7.48 -4.46 14.37
C PRO A 300 -6.39 -3.51 13.84
N CYS A 301 -6.10 -3.52 12.54
CA CYS A 301 -4.95 -2.78 12.01
C CYS A 301 -5.21 -1.27 11.96
N LYS A 302 -6.39 -0.88 11.53
CA LYS A 302 -6.89 0.51 11.60
C LYS A 302 -8.38 0.43 11.90
N ILE A 303 -8.75 0.71 13.14
CA ILE A 303 -10.10 0.52 13.69
C ILE A 303 -11.19 1.14 12.81
N VAL A 304 -10.91 2.26 12.18
CA VAL A 304 -11.86 3.01 11.37
C VAL A 304 -12.36 2.20 10.16
N TYR A 305 -11.50 1.40 9.55
CA TYR A 305 -11.91 0.55 8.42
C TYR A 305 -12.86 -0.59 8.83
N SER A 306 -13.05 -0.85 10.11
CA SER A 306 -14.02 -1.82 10.60
C SER A 306 -15.46 -1.49 10.16
N LEU A 307 -15.76 -0.22 9.85
CA LEU A 307 -17.03 0.18 9.25
C LEU A 307 -17.31 -0.53 7.92
N LEU A 308 -16.29 -1.01 7.22
CA LEU A 308 -16.46 -1.77 5.97
C LEU A 308 -17.18 -3.10 6.16
N VAL A 309 -17.32 -3.60 7.41
CA VAL A 309 -18.17 -4.76 7.73
C VAL A 309 -19.62 -4.54 7.29
N LEU A 310 -20.08 -3.29 7.27
CA LEU A 310 -21.42 -2.90 6.84
C LEU A 310 -21.70 -3.16 5.35
N PHE A 311 -20.67 -3.40 4.54
CA PHE A 311 -20.87 -3.89 3.17
C PHE A 311 -21.55 -5.26 3.12
N TYR A 312 -21.55 -6.03 4.22
CA TYR A 312 -22.30 -7.30 4.31
C TYR A 312 -23.77 -7.12 3.89
N PHE A 313 -24.39 -5.98 4.18
CA PHE A 313 -25.79 -5.70 3.84
C PHE A 313 -26.06 -5.56 2.33
N ILE A 314 -25.02 -5.53 1.49
CA ILE A 314 -25.14 -5.61 0.02
C ILE A 314 -25.52 -7.05 -0.42
N ILE A 315 -25.25 -8.07 0.41
CA ILE A 315 -25.64 -9.44 0.10
C ILE A 315 -27.17 -9.56 0.27
N PRO A 316 -27.93 -9.92 -0.80
CA PRO A 316 -29.38 -10.06 -0.68
C PRO A 316 -29.78 -11.14 0.31
N ARG A 317 -30.78 -10.85 1.13
CA ARG A 317 -31.36 -11.81 2.05
C ARG A 317 -31.82 -13.11 1.34
N SER A 318 -32.30 -13.00 0.11
CA SER A 318 -32.72 -14.15 -0.72
C SER A 318 -31.62 -15.19 -0.96
N ASN A 319 -30.36 -14.78 -0.82
CA ASN A 319 -29.23 -15.70 -0.99
C ASN A 319 -29.00 -16.62 0.23
N PHE A 320 -29.82 -16.46 1.26
CA PHE A 320 -29.80 -17.30 2.46
C PHE A 320 -31.07 -18.16 2.56
N LYS A 321 -30.97 -19.35 3.20
CA LYS A 321 -32.11 -20.24 3.36
C LYS A 321 -33.23 -19.63 4.24
N LYS A 322 -32.84 -18.93 5.32
CA LYS A 322 -33.73 -18.31 6.33
C LYS A 322 -33.15 -16.94 6.73
N LEU A 323 -34.02 -16.07 7.27
CA LEU A 323 -33.59 -14.79 7.86
C LEU A 323 -32.57 -15.00 8.99
N SER A 324 -32.80 -16.03 9.82
CA SER A 324 -31.87 -16.36 10.90
C SER A 324 -30.45 -16.64 10.40
N HIS A 325 -30.28 -17.34 9.28
CA HIS A 325 -28.95 -17.58 8.69
C HIS A 325 -28.28 -16.30 8.19
N TYR A 326 -29.07 -15.37 7.65
CA TYR A 326 -28.57 -14.05 7.24
C TYR A 326 -28.08 -13.24 8.44
N LEU A 327 -28.89 -13.15 9.51
CA LEU A 327 -28.56 -12.43 10.73
C LEU A 327 -27.39 -13.09 11.47
N LEU A 328 -27.39 -14.41 11.62
CA LEU A 328 -26.28 -15.16 12.23
C LEU A 328 -24.98 -14.99 11.45
N GLY A 329 -25.04 -14.94 10.11
CA GLY A 329 -23.89 -14.66 9.27
C GLY A 329 -23.30 -13.28 9.53
N PHE A 330 -24.14 -12.24 9.60
CA PHE A 330 -23.70 -10.88 9.97
C PHE A 330 -23.10 -10.85 11.38
N THR A 331 -23.82 -11.42 12.36
CA THR A 331 -23.36 -11.48 13.75
C THR A 331 -22.00 -12.18 13.85
N ALA A 332 -21.79 -13.29 13.12
CA ALA A 332 -20.51 -14.00 13.12
C ALA A 332 -19.38 -13.13 12.59
N VAL A 333 -19.58 -12.44 11.45
CA VAL A 333 -18.57 -11.53 10.87
C VAL A 333 -18.29 -10.34 11.80
N PHE A 334 -19.34 -9.74 12.37
CA PHE A 334 -19.21 -8.63 13.29
C PHE A 334 -18.51 -9.03 14.60
N LEU A 335 -18.91 -10.15 15.21
CA LEU A 335 -18.27 -10.64 16.43
C LEU A 335 -16.82 -11.06 16.20
N SER A 336 -16.51 -11.66 15.05
CA SER A 336 -15.14 -12.00 14.67
C SER A 336 -14.25 -10.76 14.62
N MET A 337 -14.74 -9.69 14.01
CA MET A 337 -14.06 -8.38 13.98
C MET A 337 -13.93 -7.81 15.40
N PHE A 338 -15.03 -7.71 16.12
CA PHE A 338 -15.08 -7.10 17.46
C PHE A 338 -14.15 -7.83 18.44
N LEU A 339 -14.17 -9.17 18.44
CA LEU A 339 -13.29 -9.96 19.29
C LEU A 339 -11.82 -9.76 18.94
N ALA A 340 -11.47 -9.75 17.66
CA ALA A 340 -10.10 -9.48 17.22
C ALA A 340 -9.63 -8.07 17.64
N MET A 341 -10.50 -7.06 17.48
CA MET A 341 -10.21 -5.70 17.93
C MET A 341 -10.07 -5.61 19.46
N TYR A 342 -10.95 -6.28 20.20
CA TYR A 342 -10.85 -6.31 21.65
C TYR A 342 -9.54 -6.95 22.13
N LEU A 343 -9.14 -8.08 21.55
CA LEU A 343 -7.91 -8.77 21.93
C LEU A 343 -6.63 -7.97 21.60
N VAL A 344 -6.65 -7.18 20.53
CA VAL A 344 -5.46 -6.44 20.05
C VAL A 344 -5.44 -4.99 20.53
N ASN A 345 -6.58 -4.30 20.51
CA ASN A 345 -6.66 -2.85 20.69
C ASN A 345 -7.31 -2.40 22.00
N ALA A 346 -7.67 -3.31 22.93
CA ALA A 346 -8.41 -2.93 24.15
C ALA A 346 -7.70 -1.84 24.96
N ALA A 347 -6.37 -1.97 25.14
CA ALA A 347 -5.57 -0.98 25.87
C ALA A 347 -5.57 0.39 25.16
N THR A 348 -5.41 0.40 23.85
CA THR A 348 -5.44 1.62 23.03
C THR A 348 -6.82 2.28 23.07
N ILE A 349 -7.89 1.50 22.91
CA ILE A 349 -9.27 2.02 22.99
C ILE A 349 -9.52 2.62 24.37
N ALA A 350 -9.11 1.93 25.44
CA ALA A 350 -9.27 2.42 26.81
C ALA A 350 -8.52 3.74 27.03
N SER A 351 -7.28 3.87 26.51
CA SER A 351 -6.50 5.12 26.64
C SER A 351 -7.19 6.31 25.97
N TYR A 352 -7.76 6.13 24.78
CA TYR A 352 -8.47 7.22 24.09
C TYR A 352 -9.82 7.56 24.71
N THR A 353 -10.49 6.62 25.34
CA THR A 353 -11.81 6.83 25.94
C THR A 353 -11.75 7.35 27.39
N SER A 354 -10.64 7.11 28.10
CA SER A 354 -10.46 7.53 29.50
C SER A 354 -9.92 8.96 29.66
N LEU A 355 -9.40 9.59 28.60
CA LEU A 355 -8.81 10.92 28.66
C LEU A 355 -9.86 12.00 28.40
N GLU A 356 -10.14 12.81 29.42
CA GLU A 356 -10.92 14.05 29.26
C GLU A 356 -10.16 15.09 28.41
N SER A 357 -8.84 15.08 28.43
CA SER A 357 -7.93 16.10 27.89
C SER A 357 -6.97 15.62 26.80
N GLY A 358 -7.28 14.58 26.02
CA GLY A 358 -6.41 14.14 24.92
C GLY A 358 -5.04 13.59 25.35
N GLN A 359 -4.22 13.19 24.37
CA GLN A 359 -2.86 12.66 24.62
C GLN A 359 -1.83 13.80 24.61
N GLU A 360 -0.86 13.73 25.52
CA GLU A 360 0.33 14.59 25.49
C GLU A 360 1.41 13.95 24.64
N PHE A 361 1.90 14.69 23.62
CA PHE A 361 3.03 14.31 22.79
C PHE A 361 4.25 15.15 23.17
N GLY A 362 5.11 14.60 24.04
CA GLY A 362 6.24 15.34 24.57
C GLY A 362 5.80 16.54 25.41
N ASN A 363 6.68 17.48 25.67
CA ASN A 363 6.42 18.63 26.55
C ASN A 363 5.59 19.76 25.91
N VAL A 364 5.12 19.62 24.65
CA VAL A 364 4.60 20.76 23.87
C VAL A 364 3.29 20.49 23.12
N LYS A 365 2.94 19.25 22.82
CA LYS A 365 1.73 18.93 22.02
C LYS A 365 0.66 18.24 22.87
N GLN A 366 -0.52 18.85 22.95
CA GLN A 366 -1.70 18.27 23.60
C GLN A 366 -2.82 18.12 22.55
N SER A 367 -3.28 16.90 22.30
CA SER A 367 -4.38 16.63 21.39
C SER A 367 -5.75 16.87 22.06
N TYR A 368 -6.82 16.78 21.27
CA TYR A 368 -8.19 16.86 21.75
C TYR A 368 -8.64 15.52 22.34
N GLY A 369 -9.48 15.57 23.39
CA GLY A 369 -10.17 14.40 23.91
C GLY A 369 -11.38 14.04 23.04
N LEU A 370 -11.72 12.75 22.93
CA LEU A 370 -12.87 12.29 22.14
C LEU A 370 -14.19 12.89 22.63
N ILE A 371 -14.41 12.89 23.96
CA ILE A 371 -15.63 13.46 24.57
C ILE A 371 -15.70 14.97 24.32
N GLU A 372 -14.56 15.66 24.46
CA GLU A 372 -14.46 17.09 24.19
C GLU A 372 -14.90 17.43 22.76
N VAL A 373 -14.36 16.72 21.76
CA VAL A 373 -14.69 16.95 20.35
C VAL A 373 -16.17 16.66 20.06
N LEU A 374 -16.73 15.60 20.63
CA LEU A 374 -18.13 15.22 20.43
C LEU A 374 -19.10 16.18 21.13
N THR A 375 -18.70 16.81 22.25
CA THR A 375 -19.49 17.78 22.96
C THR A 375 -19.34 19.21 22.42
N TRP A 376 -18.41 19.42 21.49
CA TRP A 376 -18.16 20.72 20.87
C TRP A 376 -18.33 20.67 19.33
N PRO A 377 -19.60 20.57 18.84
CA PRO A 377 -19.85 20.36 17.39
C PRO A 377 -19.30 21.47 16.48
N SER A 378 -19.25 22.72 16.96
CA SER A 378 -18.72 23.85 16.18
C SER A 378 -17.22 23.74 15.95
N LEU A 379 -16.45 23.21 16.91
CA LEU A 379 -15.04 22.86 16.72
C LEU A 379 -14.88 21.80 15.65
N LEU A 380 -15.65 20.71 15.77
CA LEU A 380 -15.60 19.59 14.82
C LEU A 380 -15.88 20.08 13.39
N ILE A 381 -16.97 20.82 13.18
CA ILE A 381 -17.34 21.36 11.85
C ILE A 381 -16.23 22.28 11.33
N LYS A 382 -15.69 23.17 12.16
CA LYS A 382 -14.62 24.10 11.75
C LYS A 382 -13.35 23.37 11.35
N MET A 383 -12.92 22.37 12.13
CA MET A 383 -11.71 21.59 11.84
C MET A 383 -11.86 20.82 10.52
N PHE A 384 -13.00 20.13 10.32
CA PHE A 384 -13.26 19.42 9.06
C PHE A 384 -13.33 20.36 7.86
N TYR A 385 -14.01 21.50 7.99
CA TYR A 385 -14.10 22.49 6.93
C TYR A 385 -12.73 23.05 6.54
N ASN A 386 -11.92 23.44 7.52
CA ASN A 386 -10.58 23.95 7.27
C ASN A 386 -9.68 22.88 6.64
N THR A 387 -9.72 21.65 7.15
CA THR A 387 -8.93 20.54 6.60
C THR A 387 -9.31 20.29 5.15
N PHE A 388 -10.60 20.28 4.83
CA PHE A 388 -11.04 20.12 3.44
C PHE A 388 -10.55 21.26 2.53
N LEU A 389 -10.46 22.50 3.03
CA LEU A 389 -9.99 23.63 2.23
C LEU A 389 -8.47 23.59 1.99
N TYR A 390 -7.69 23.15 2.97
CA TYR A 390 -6.24 23.31 2.94
C TYR A 390 -5.47 22.03 2.64
N GLU A 391 -6.08 20.84 2.81
CA GLU A 391 -5.38 19.56 2.67
C GLU A 391 -5.87 18.68 1.50
N VAL A 392 -6.92 19.09 0.78
CA VAL A 392 -7.51 18.24 -0.26
C VAL A 392 -6.54 17.94 -1.41
N ASP A 393 -5.68 18.87 -1.76
CA ASP A 393 -4.62 18.69 -2.78
C ASP A 393 -3.51 17.78 -2.26
N ASN A 394 -3.09 17.91 -1.00
CA ASN A 394 -2.15 17.01 -0.34
C ASN A 394 -2.72 15.59 -0.26
N TYR A 395 -4.02 15.45 0.06
CA TYR A 395 -4.69 14.15 0.06
C TYR A 395 -4.73 13.54 -1.34
N HIS A 396 -5.04 14.33 -2.36
CA HIS A 396 -5.04 13.88 -3.74
C HIS A 396 -3.63 13.43 -4.19
N MET A 397 -2.61 14.25 -3.93
CA MET A 397 -1.22 13.93 -4.24
C MET A 397 -0.76 12.67 -3.49
N GLY A 398 -1.03 12.56 -2.20
CA GLY A 398 -0.68 11.40 -1.38
C GLY A 398 -1.46 10.13 -1.75
N PHE A 399 -2.71 10.25 -2.23
CA PHE A 399 -3.51 9.13 -2.71
C PHE A 399 -2.92 8.49 -3.98
N ILE A 400 -2.52 9.30 -4.95
CA ILE A 400 -1.89 8.82 -6.18
C ILE A 400 -0.43 8.41 -5.94
N GLY A 401 0.31 9.17 -5.12
CA GLY A 401 1.72 8.97 -4.84
C GLY A 401 2.58 9.98 -5.59
N ALA A 402 2.29 11.27 -5.40
CA ALA A 402 3.13 12.34 -5.94
C ALA A 402 4.49 12.38 -5.23
N SER A 403 4.53 12.26 -3.91
CA SER A 403 5.76 12.18 -3.11
C SER A 403 5.93 10.76 -2.57
N LEU A 404 7.08 10.18 -2.81
CA LEU A 404 7.44 8.80 -2.47
C LEU A 404 8.66 8.78 -1.52
N GLY A 405 9.19 7.60 -1.25
CA GLY A 405 10.18 7.45 -0.18
C GLY A 405 9.54 7.75 1.17
N ASN A 406 10.29 8.36 2.08
CA ASN A 406 9.74 8.83 3.37
C ASN A 406 9.06 10.20 3.21
N LEU A 407 8.12 10.32 2.25
CA LEU A 407 7.44 11.56 1.85
C LEU A 407 8.43 12.65 1.38
N ASP A 408 9.48 12.23 0.70
CA ASP A 408 10.52 13.12 0.20
C ASP A 408 10.01 13.93 -1.00
N GLU A 409 9.96 15.26 -0.86
CA GLU A 409 9.45 16.17 -1.90
C GLU A 409 10.26 16.11 -3.20
N ILE A 410 11.57 15.80 -3.10
CA ILE A 410 12.46 15.67 -4.26
C ILE A 410 12.09 14.41 -5.06
N LEU A 411 11.69 13.32 -4.37
CA LEU A 411 11.25 12.08 -4.99
C LEU A 411 9.78 12.18 -5.42
N SER A 412 9.49 13.16 -6.25
CA SER A 412 8.14 13.48 -6.67
C SER A 412 7.85 13.10 -8.12
N ILE A 413 6.58 12.77 -8.39
CA ILE A 413 6.04 12.57 -9.74
C ILE A 413 5.37 13.86 -10.20
N PRO A 414 5.56 14.30 -11.48
CA PRO A 414 4.93 15.51 -11.98
C PRO A 414 3.41 15.54 -11.79
N TYR A 415 2.88 16.66 -11.31
CA TYR A 415 1.44 16.80 -11.02
C TYR A 415 0.54 16.51 -12.23
N ALA A 416 0.99 16.81 -13.44
CA ALA A 416 0.27 16.45 -14.67
C ALA A 416 0.04 14.93 -14.78
N ILE A 417 1.01 14.11 -14.38
CA ILE A 417 0.89 12.65 -14.35
C ILE A 417 -0.08 12.22 -13.25
N VAL A 418 -0.06 12.88 -12.08
CA VAL A 418 -1.05 12.65 -11.00
C VAL A 418 -2.47 12.86 -11.50
N CYS A 419 -2.72 13.97 -12.23
CA CYS A 419 -4.01 14.24 -12.86
C CYS A 419 -4.38 13.17 -13.89
N CYS A 420 -3.43 12.68 -14.70
CA CYS A 420 -3.68 11.61 -15.67
C CYS A 420 -4.10 10.29 -14.99
N TYR A 421 -3.49 9.93 -13.85
CA TYR A 421 -3.95 8.78 -13.06
C TYR A 421 -5.39 8.95 -12.59
N SER A 422 -5.74 10.11 -12.04
CA SER A 422 -7.09 10.40 -11.56
C SER A 422 -8.12 10.33 -12.68
N LEU A 423 -7.84 10.95 -13.84
CA LEU A 423 -8.70 10.87 -15.02
C LEU A 423 -8.86 9.42 -15.53
N GLY A 424 -7.77 8.65 -15.52
CA GLY A 424 -7.80 7.24 -15.87
C GLY A 424 -8.68 6.41 -14.94
N LEU A 425 -8.59 6.61 -13.62
CA LEU A 425 -9.45 5.92 -12.64
C LEU A 425 -10.93 6.28 -12.85
N VAL A 426 -11.25 7.54 -13.11
CA VAL A 426 -12.61 7.97 -13.44
C VAL A 426 -13.08 7.31 -14.75
N ALA A 427 -12.24 7.27 -15.78
CA ALA A 427 -12.57 6.61 -17.04
C ALA A 427 -12.84 5.11 -16.88
N LEU A 428 -12.03 4.40 -16.08
CA LEU A 428 -12.25 2.98 -15.72
C LEU A 428 -13.59 2.80 -14.99
N SER A 429 -13.93 3.72 -14.09
CA SER A 429 -15.17 3.69 -13.31
C SER A 429 -16.40 3.92 -14.17
N LEU A 430 -16.35 4.90 -15.07
CA LEU A 430 -17.46 5.20 -16.00
C LEU A 430 -17.69 4.09 -17.03
N ASN A 431 -16.62 3.38 -17.43
CA ASN A 431 -16.71 2.26 -18.37
C ASN A 431 -17.04 0.92 -17.70
N ASP A 432 -17.07 0.86 -16.39
CA ASP A 432 -17.36 -0.38 -15.66
C ASP A 432 -18.84 -0.76 -15.81
N LYS A 433 -19.12 -1.89 -16.44
CA LYS A 433 -20.50 -2.37 -16.67
C LYS A 433 -21.05 -3.04 -15.41
N ASN A 434 -21.09 -2.32 -14.30
CA ASN A 434 -21.67 -2.82 -13.07
C ASN A 434 -23.22 -2.70 -13.10
N ASN A 435 -23.85 -3.61 -12.36
CA ASN A 435 -25.31 -3.65 -12.20
C ASN A 435 -25.73 -3.28 -10.77
N LEU A 436 -25.01 -2.38 -10.14
CA LEU A 436 -25.33 -1.87 -8.80
C LEU A 436 -26.66 -1.10 -8.84
N LYS A 437 -27.55 -1.42 -7.90
CA LYS A 437 -28.81 -0.71 -7.70
C LYS A 437 -28.53 0.67 -7.08
N PRO A 438 -29.37 1.68 -7.29
CA PRO A 438 -29.19 3.00 -6.68
C PRO A 438 -29.01 2.96 -5.17
N LEU A 439 -29.80 2.16 -4.46
CA LEU A 439 -29.68 1.99 -3.00
C LEU A 439 -28.35 1.35 -2.58
N GLU A 440 -27.81 0.42 -3.37
CA GLU A 440 -26.50 -0.17 -3.09
C GLU A 440 -25.38 0.86 -3.25
N LYS A 441 -25.47 1.72 -4.30
CA LYS A 441 -24.52 2.83 -4.50
C LYS A 441 -24.56 3.84 -3.35
N ILE A 442 -25.78 4.24 -2.93
CA ILE A 442 -25.97 5.15 -1.79
C ILE A 442 -25.36 4.51 -0.53
N TRP A 443 -25.65 3.22 -0.28
CA TRP A 443 -25.11 2.52 0.89
C TRP A 443 -23.58 2.47 0.85
N MET A 444 -22.99 2.10 -0.30
CA MET A 444 -21.54 2.08 -0.47
C MET A 444 -20.92 3.47 -0.21
N LEU A 445 -21.54 4.52 -0.76
CA LEU A 445 -21.10 5.90 -0.54
C LEU A 445 -21.15 6.28 0.94
N LEU A 446 -22.26 5.99 1.63
CA LEU A 446 -22.43 6.31 3.05
C LEU A 446 -21.40 5.61 3.94
N VAL A 447 -21.12 4.31 3.66
CA VAL A 447 -20.08 3.58 4.40
C VAL A 447 -18.70 4.17 4.13
N CYS A 448 -18.37 4.52 2.88
CA CYS A 448 -17.08 5.16 2.56
C CYS A 448 -16.95 6.54 3.22
N LEU A 449 -17.99 7.36 3.20
CA LEU A 449 -18.01 8.66 3.89
C LEU A 449 -17.87 8.49 5.41
N GLY A 450 -18.48 7.45 5.97
CA GLY A 450 -18.30 7.10 7.38
C GLY A 450 -16.84 6.76 7.72
N VAL A 451 -16.15 6.06 6.83
CA VAL A 451 -14.71 5.76 7.00
C VAL A 451 -13.88 7.05 6.89
N ILE A 452 -14.13 7.90 5.90
CA ILE A 452 -13.44 9.20 5.76
C ILE A 452 -13.62 10.04 7.03
N PHE A 453 -14.87 10.18 7.48
CA PHE A 453 -15.18 10.90 8.73
C PHE A 453 -14.44 10.30 9.92
N GLY A 454 -14.44 8.98 10.05
CA GLY A 454 -13.75 8.29 11.14
C GLY A 454 -12.23 8.47 11.10
N LEU A 455 -11.60 8.48 9.90
CA LEU A 455 -10.17 8.73 9.74
C LEU A 455 -9.81 10.14 10.25
N GLU A 456 -10.53 11.15 9.79
CA GLU A 456 -10.32 12.54 10.23
C GLU A 456 -10.55 12.68 11.75
N LEU A 457 -11.66 12.13 12.28
CA LEU A 457 -11.95 12.17 13.71
C LEU A 457 -10.88 11.48 14.54
N SER A 458 -10.37 10.31 14.08
CA SER A 458 -9.33 9.58 14.81
C SER A 458 -8.03 10.38 14.89
N MET A 459 -7.65 11.09 13.83
CA MET A 459 -6.44 11.92 13.80
C MET A 459 -6.63 13.23 14.57
N LEU A 460 -7.82 13.80 14.56
CA LEU A 460 -8.15 14.95 15.40
C LEU A 460 -7.92 14.65 16.90
N VAL A 461 -8.31 13.46 17.34
CA VAL A 461 -8.17 13.03 18.73
C VAL A 461 -6.77 12.52 19.05
N ALA A 462 -6.13 11.80 18.13
CA ALA A 462 -4.87 11.11 18.40
C ALA A 462 -3.61 11.92 18.10
N TRP A 463 -3.67 12.86 17.16
CA TRP A 463 -2.46 13.45 16.57
C TRP A 463 -2.48 14.98 16.44
N THR A 464 -3.65 15.60 16.32
CA THR A 464 -3.78 17.03 16.05
C THR A 464 -3.49 17.89 17.28
N ASP A 465 -2.57 18.86 17.14
CA ASP A 465 -2.30 19.85 18.19
C ASP A 465 -3.51 20.78 18.38
N ARG A 466 -3.80 21.17 19.64
CA ARG A 466 -4.91 22.08 19.96
C ARG A 466 -4.78 23.47 19.34
N ASN A 467 -3.55 23.88 19.01
CA ASN A 467 -3.30 25.17 18.34
C ASN A 467 -3.42 25.07 16.82
N SER A 468 -3.54 23.85 16.26
CA SER A 468 -3.72 23.66 14.83
C SER A 468 -5.09 24.15 14.37
N LYS A 469 -5.14 24.67 13.15
CA LYS A 469 -6.38 25.10 12.48
C LYS A 469 -6.98 24.01 11.59
N ILE A 470 -6.24 22.93 11.35
CA ILE A 470 -6.58 21.81 10.50
C ILE A 470 -6.33 20.49 11.24
N ILE A 471 -6.92 19.41 10.77
CA ILE A 471 -6.64 18.06 11.28
C ILE A 471 -5.30 17.61 10.70
N GLU A 472 -4.36 17.31 11.58
CA GLU A 472 -3.01 16.87 11.21
C GLU A 472 -2.93 15.33 11.15
N GLY A 473 -1.96 14.82 10.37
CA GLY A 473 -1.58 13.40 10.35
C GLY A 473 -2.38 12.50 9.41
N VAL A 474 -3.48 12.98 8.82
CA VAL A 474 -4.18 12.22 7.77
C VAL A 474 -3.35 12.27 6.49
N GLN A 475 -3.20 11.11 5.84
CA GLN A 475 -2.43 10.99 4.61
C GLN A 475 -3.30 10.42 3.49
N GLY A 476 -3.12 10.90 2.26
CA GLY A 476 -3.89 10.47 1.11
C GLY A 476 -3.92 8.95 0.89
N ARG A 477 -2.84 8.22 1.23
CA ARG A 477 -2.78 6.75 1.16
C ARG A 477 -3.85 6.05 2.02
N TYR A 478 -4.35 6.69 3.07
CA TYR A 478 -5.39 6.10 3.93
C TYR A 478 -6.75 5.99 3.24
N PHE A 479 -6.97 6.66 2.12
CA PHE A 479 -8.21 6.55 1.34
C PHE A 479 -8.18 5.41 0.30
N ILE A 480 -7.02 4.76 0.04
CA ILE A 480 -6.90 3.69 -0.96
C ILE A 480 -7.79 2.47 -0.63
N PRO A 481 -7.90 1.98 0.63
CA PRO A 481 -8.75 0.82 0.95
C PRO A 481 -10.23 1.00 0.60
N ILE A 482 -10.74 2.24 0.62
CA ILE A 482 -12.14 2.56 0.29
C ILE A 482 -12.32 3.02 -1.17
N ALA A 483 -11.24 3.22 -1.90
CA ALA A 483 -11.30 3.75 -3.26
C ALA A 483 -12.03 2.81 -4.23
N THR A 484 -11.86 1.49 -4.10
CA THR A 484 -12.55 0.52 -4.97
C THR A 484 -14.08 0.67 -4.91
N PRO A 485 -14.75 0.58 -3.75
CA PRO A 485 -16.20 0.74 -3.67
C PRO A 485 -16.64 2.17 -4.03
N LEU A 486 -15.87 3.19 -3.65
CA LEU A 486 -16.18 4.58 -3.99
C LEU A 486 -16.22 4.80 -5.51
N LEU A 487 -15.19 4.37 -6.24
CA LEU A 487 -15.11 4.46 -7.68
C LEU A 487 -16.20 3.66 -8.40
N MET A 488 -16.58 2.49 -7.86
CA MET A 488 -17.69 1.70 -8.42
C MET A 488 -19.04 2.44 -8.39
N THR A 489 -19.23 3.43 -7.51
CA THR A 489 -20.46 4.23 -7.45
C THR A 489 -20.58 5.22 -8.60
N LEU A 490 -19.47 5.64 -9.22
CA LEU A 490 -19.44 6.64 -10.30
C LEU A 490 -20.03 6.15 -11.62
N ASN A 491 -20.15 4.83 -11.80
CA ASN A 491 -20.71 4.27 -13.03
C ASN A 491 -22.11 4.85 -13.31
N THR A 492 -22.35 5.19 -14.56
CA THR A 492 -23.64 5.71 -15.02
C THR A 492 -24.02 5.10 -16.37
N LYS A 493 -25.32 4.87 -16.57
CA LYS A 493 -25.87 4.38 -17.85
C LYS A 493 -25.89 5.45 -18.96
N TYR A 494 -25.62 6.70 -18.62
CA TYR A 494 -25.66 7.82 -19.58
C TYR A 494 -24.36 7.98 -20.38
N ILE A 495 -23.29 7.30 -19.96
CA ILE A 495 -21.98 7.34 -20.63
C ILE A 495 -21.69 5.95 -21.17
N ASP A 496 -21.60 5.81 -22.50
CA ASP A 496 -21.20 4.57 -23.17
C ASP A 496 -19.94 4.84 -24.01
N ILE A 497 -18.82 4.27 -23.56
CA ILE A 497 -17.53 4.42 -24.23
C ILE A 497 -17.38 3.26 -25.22
N LYS A 498 -17.39 3.59 -26.52
CA LYS A 498 -17.43 2.61 -27.62
C LYS A 498 -16.12 1.90 -27.93
N PHE A 499 -15.01 2.27 -27.31
CA PHE A 499 -13.71 1.63 -27.50
C PHE A 499 -13.20 0.98 -26.21
N ASP A 500 -12.20 0.12 -26.31
CA ASP A 500 -11.61 -0.57 -25.15
C ASP A 500 -10.75 0.37 -24.30
N ILE A 501 -11.45 1.27 -23.57
CA ILE A 501 -10.82 2.24 -22.67
C ILE A 501 -10.04 1.55 -21.55
N ASN A 502 -10.48 0.37 -21.11
CA ASN A 502 -9.85 -0.36 -20.00
C ASN A 502 -8.39 -0.69 -20.35
N THR A 503 -8.19 -1.29 -21.53
CA THR A 503 -6.83 -1.61 -21.99
C THR A 503 -6.01 -0.35 -22.22
N VAL A 504 -6.60 0.69 -22.82
CA VAL A 504 -5.94 1.98 -23.05
C VAL A 504 -5.41 2.58 -21.74
N VAL A 505 -6.26 2.68 -20.71
CA VAL A 505 -5.90 3.28 -19.43
C VAL A 505 -4.82 2.45 -18.70
N ILE A 506 -5.00 1.12 -18.62
CA ILE A 506 -4.01 0.26 -17.93
C ILE A 506 -2.63 0.38 -18.58
N HIS A 507 -2.56 0.42 -19.93
CA HIS A 507 -1.26 0.56 -20.60
C HIS A 507 -0.67 1.96 -20.43
N SER A 508 -1.52 3.00 -20.46
CA SER A 508 -1.06 4.37 -20.12
C SER A 508 -0.48 4.43 -18.71
N PHE A 509 -1.10 3.75 -17.74
CA PHE A 509 -0.58 3.66 -16.37
C PHE A 509 0.79 2.97 -16.33
N VAL A 510 0.99 1.89 -17.08
CA VAL A 510 2.30 1.21 -17.14
C VAL A 510 3.38 2.13 -17.73
N PHE A 511 3.09 2.88 -18.80
CA PHE A 511 4.04 3.84 -19.37
C PHE A 511 4.34 5.00 -18.40
N MET A 512 3.33 5.51 -17.71
CA MET A 512 3.52 6.55 -16.69
C MET A 512 4.34 6.03 -15.51
N GLN A 513 4.15 4.76 -15.10
CA GLN A 513 4.99 4.11 -14.10
C GLN A 513 6.44 4.01 -14.56
N ALA A 514 6.67 3.58 -15.78
CA ALA A 514 8.03 3.49 -16.33
C ALA A 514 8.72 4.85 -16.38
N TYR A 515 8.01 5.90 -16.84
CA TYR A 515 8.51 7.27 -16.79
C TYR A 515 8.85 7.71 -15.36
N GLY A 516 7.91 7.54 -14.43
CA GLY A 516 8.11 7.93 -13.03
C GLY A 516 9.31 7.23 -12.39
N LEU A 517 9.45 5.91 -12.60
CA LEU A 517 10.54 5.11 -12.06
C LEU A 517 11.91 5.52 -12.63
N ILE A 518 12.01 5.78 -13.95
CA ILE A 518 13.26 6.25 -14.57
C ILE A 518 13.65 7.61 -13.98
N ARG A 519 12.70 8.54 -13.88
CA ARG A 519 12.93 9.85 -13.28
C ARG A 519 13.37 9.76 -11.82
N LEU A 520 12.65 8.98 -11.00
CA LEU A 520 12.97 8.80 -9.58
C LEU A 520 14.36 8.20 -9.38
N PHE A 521 14.68 7.14 -10.14
CA PHE A 521 15.99 6.52 -10.08
C PHE A 521 17.11 7.51 -10.46
N ALA A 522 16.92 8.27 -11.54
CA ALA A 522 17.87 9.30 -11.95
C ALA A 522 18.03 10.39 -10.88
N THR A 523 16.92 10.82 -10.26
CA THR A 523 16.95 11.79 -9.16
C THR A 523 17.77 11.28 -7.98
N VAL A 524 17.61 9.99 -7.59
CA VAL A 524 18.42 9.37 -6.52
C VAL A 524 19.90 9.34 -6.90
N CYS A 525 20.23 8.94 -8.14
CA CYS A 525 21.62 8.84 -8.61
C CYS A 525 22.34 10.18 -8.77
N LEU A 526 21.61 11.26 -9.03
CA LEU A 526 22.17 12.59 -9.25
C LEU A 526 22.05 13.51 -8.03
N ARG A 527 21.45 13.02 -6.95
CA ARG A 527 21.29 13.78 -5.72
C ARG A 527 22.62 13.87 -4.99
N ILE A 528 23.08 15.13 -4.80
CA ILE A 528 24.25 15.44 -3.99
C ILE A 528 23.78 15.67 -2.54
N ASN A 529 24.56 15.17 -1.57
CA ASN A 529 24.29 15.32 -0.13
C ASN A 529 24.50 16.75 0.36
#